data_437ef50be778ae694c66a7cd4f23fe16
#
_entry.id   437ef50be778ae694c66a7cd4f23fe16
#
_cell.length_a   1.000
_cell.length_b   1.000
_cell.length_c   1.000
_cell.angle_alpha   90.00
_cell.angle_beta   90.00
_cell.angle_gamma   90.00
#
_symmetry.space_group_name_H-M   'P 1'
#
loop_
_entity.id
_entity.type
_entity.pdbx_description
1 polymer ?
#
loop_
_entity_poly.entity_id
_entity_poly.type
_entity_poly.pdbx_seq_one_letter_code
_entity_poly.pdbx_strand_id
1 'polypeptide(L)'
;MSSDLIETEVIIIGAGPTGLATANYLGLFGIQVILVERNNSTVAEPRAVSIDDESLRSMQTLGISDQLVYRTLPGYGARYYTPGQREFARIKPTTLEYGHPRRSAFHQPELEAELLKGLSRFPNVKLLFQHSFCGLEQDSNKVYVTLSDPNGISIKICAAFLAGCDGGRSSVRQAIGARLTGSSFEERWLVLDTVNDQDPTPDSVAYCDHRRPAITLPGFGRTRRWEFLVYPGEDANQFLQETTIQNLLRPYIGDRSVEVVRKLVYTFQARVADKWREGRVFLLGDSAHLTPPYAGQGLNSGQRDAANFAWKVAGVIRDKFTISLMDTYQRERRDHAWALIKMAIQIGWVMVPRNWIHTYGQAAFFKLAGLIPKFRDYIMGLKFKPVPRFRDGFLCPDEFSGKNTLVGKMLPQPMVQSIDGRRIGLDELLGPGFALLLVAPETKDGIPKSVLDNFSWLEPSEVTLSRDDAGHLAFRPYWGKILLVRPDRYVAAAFDPNAIDSQARILAILSSYSFLRN
;
A
#
# COMPACT_ATOMS: atom_id res chain seq x y z
N MET A 1 23.35 7.12 37.04
CA MET A 1 23.17 8.28 36.15
C MET A 1 21.75 8.18 35.60
N SER A 2 20.90 9.18 35.89
CA SER A 2 19.57 9.27 35.29
C SER A 2 19.78 9.38 33.79
N SER A 3 19.42 8.35 33.02
CA SER A 3 19.36 8.48 31.56
C SER A 3 18.27 9.50 31.27
N ASP A 4 18.63 10.64 30.72
CA ASP A 4 17.66 11.64 30.31
C ASP A 4 16.61 10.98 29.42
N LEU A 5 15.36 11.11 29.82
CA LEU A 5 14.21 10.58 29.06
C LEU A 5 14.10 11.38 27.75
N ILE A 6 14.30 10.70 26.62
CA ILE A 6 14.16 11.34 25.31
C ILE A 6 12.66 11.44 25.01
N GLU A 7 12.19 12.63 24.63
CA GLU A 7 10.79 12.84 24.24
C GLU A 7 10.63 13.03 22.74
N THR A 8 9.52 12.51 22.18
CA THR A 8 9.09 12.71 20.80
C THR A 8 7.57 12.63 20.73
N GLU A 9 6.96 13.03 19.62
CA GLU A 9 5.51 12.89 19.42
C GLU A 9 5.15 11.48 18.94
N VAL A 10 5.95 10.92 18.02
CA VAL A 10 5.74 9.55 17.50
C VAL A 10 7.07 8.80 17.46
N ILE A 11 7.06 7.57 17.95
CA ILE A 11 8.15 6.62 17.71
C ILE A 11 7.70 5.54 16.72
N ILE A 12 8.57 5.24 15.74
CA ILE A 12 8.35 4.21 14.73
C ILE A 12 9.41 3.12 14.92
N ILE A 13 9.00 1.87 15.03
CA ILE A 13 9.90 0.71 15.14
C ILE A 13 9.93 -0.03 13.80
N GLY A 14 11.10 -0.01 13.15
CA GLY A 14 11.38 -0.62 11.85
C GLY A 14 11.45 0.40 10.72
N ALA A 15 12.61 0.52 10.04
CA ALA A 15 12.86 1.37 8.89
C ALA A 15 12.76 0.61 7.55
N GLY A 16 11.85 -0.35 7.44
CA GLY A 16 11.43 -0.93 6.17
C GLY A 16 10.51 0.02 5.39
N PRO A 17 10.00 -0.41 4.21
CA PRO A 17 9.21 0.46 3.32
C PRO A 17 8.03 1.15 4.00
N THR A 18 7.32 0.45 4.89
CA THR A 18 6.18 1.01 5.63
C THR A 18 6.62 2.04 6.67
N GLY A 19 7.67 1.75 7.44
CA GLY A 19 8.16 2.67 8.47
C GLY A 19 8.76 3.93 7.87
N LEU A 20 9.55 3.80 6.79
CA LEU A 20 10.11 4.94 6.05
C LEU A 20 9.01 5.82 5.44
N ALA A 21 7.96 5.22 4.85
CA ALA A 21 6.84 5.98 4.33
C ALA A 21 6.06 6.69 5.45
N THR A 22 5.82 6.00 6.58
CA THR A 22 5.17 6.60 7.76
C THR A 22 5.96 7.80 8.29
N ALA A 23 7.30 7.67 8.38
CA ALA A 23 8.17 8.75 8.82
C ALA A 23 8.16 9.94 7.85
N ASN A 24 8.16 9.70 6.52
CA ASN A 24 8.02 10.76 5.52
C ASN A 24 6.66 11.48 5.62
N TYR A 25 5.55 10.75 5.77
CA TYR A 25 4.23 11.38 5.96
C TYR A 25 4.18 12.22 7.24
N LEU A 26 4.65 11.68 8.35
CA LEU A 26 4.66 12.41 9.62
C LEU A 26 5.60 13.62 9.55
N GLY A 27 6.74 13.48 8.88
CA GLY A 27 7.65 14.59 8.58
C GLY A 27 6.96 15.70 7.79
N LEU A 28 6.22 15.33 6.74
CA LEU A 28 5.42 16.24 5.90
C LEU A 28 4.35 16.97 6.72
N PHE A 29 3.74 16.29 7.70
CA PHE A 29 2.76 16.89 8.61
C PHE A 29 3.40 17.63 9.80
N GLY A 30 4.73 17.77 9.86
CA GLY A 30 5.45 18.52 10.89
C GLY A 30 5.48 17.85 12.27
N ILE A 31 5.27 16.54 12.36
CA ILE A 31 5.27 15.77 13.62
C ILE A 31 6.71 15.38 13.98
N GLN A 32 7.07 15.51 15.26
CA GLN A 32 8.37 15.07 15.79
C GLN A 32 8.43 13.54 15.83
N VAL A 33 9.38 12.96 15.11
CA VAL A 33 9.47 11.49 14.93
C VAL A 33 10.85 10.98 15.29
N ILE A 34 10.88 9.86 16.02
CA ILE A 34 12.06 9.01 16.11
C ILE A 34 11.74 7.69 15.39
N LEU A 35 12.48 7.43 14.30
CA LEU A 35 12.44 6.16 13.55
C LEU A 35 13.60 5.28 13.99
N VAL A 36 13.32 4.05 14.37
CA VAL A 36 14.29 3.10 14.95
C VAL A 36 14.45 1.90 14.02
N GLU A 37 15.68 1.53 13.71
CA GLU A 37 16.02 0.33 12.93
C GLU A 37 17.15 -0.44 13.61
N ARG A 38 16.97 -1.75 13.76
CA ARG A 38 17.95 -2.64 14.40
C ARG A 38 19.19 -2.91 13.54
N ASN A 39 19.06 -2.85 12.23
CA ASN A 39 20.16 -3.03 11.29
C ASN A 39 20.94 -1.72 11.13
N ASN A 40 22.11 -1.80 10.51
CA ASN A 40 22.97 -0.64 10.23
C ASN A 40 22.54 0.14 8.97
N SER A 41 21.60 -0.39 8.19
CA SER A 41 21.08 0.21 6.96
C SER A 41 19.71 -0.37 6.62
N THR A 42 19.07 0.15 5.58
CA THR A 42 17.93 -0.48 4.91
C THR A 42 18.35 -1.77 4.21
N VAL A 43 17.37 -2.58 3.77
CA VAL A 43 17.69 -3.88 3.15
C VAL A 43 18.36 -3.71 1.78
N ALA A 44 19.38 -4.52 1.53
CA ALA A 44 20.06 -4.58 0.23
C ALA A 44 19.35 -5.53 -0.76
N GLU A 45 18.59 -6.51 -0.23
CA GLU A 45 17.97 -7.52 -1.07
C GLU A 45 16.51 -7.17 -1.41
N PRO A 46 16.10 -7.34 -2.68
CA PRO A 46 14.72 -7.09 -3.09
C PRO A 46 13.79 -8.17 -2.53
N ARG A 47 12.82 -7.77 -1.70
CA ARG A 47 11.73 -8.65 -1.23
C ARG A 47 10.52 -8.51 -2.12
N ALA A 48 9.99 -7.30 -2.27
CA ALA A 48 8.92 -6.99 -3.19
C ALA A 48 9.48 -6.60 -4.58
N VAL A 49 8.73 -6.95 -5.63
CA VAL A 49 9.09 -6.68 -7.04
C VAL A 49 7.96 -5.99 -7.81
N SER A 50 6.84 -5.72 -7.18
CA SER A 50 5.67 -5.09 -7.79
C SER A 50 5.14 -3.95 -6.92
N ILE A 51 5.04 -2.76 -7.51
CA ILE A 51 4.38 -1.59 -6.92
C ILE A 51 3.14 -1.25 -7.72
N ASP A 52 2.04 -0.91 -7.05
CA ASP A 52 0.79 -0.57 -7.70
C ASP A 52 0.57 0.95 -7.82
N ASP A 53 -0.49 1.32 -8.55
CA ASP A 53 -0.90 2.69 -8.80
C ASP A 53 -1.18 3.48 -7.52
N GLU A 54 -1.81 2.86 -6.53
CA GLU A 54 -2.14 3.47 -5.23
C GLU A 54 -0.87 3.80 -4.44
N SER A 55 0.12 2.89 -4.46
CA SER A 55 1.41 3.11 -3.79
C SER A 55 2.27 4.14 -4.52
N LEU A 56 2.29 4.15 -5.86
CA LEU A 56 2.98 5.20 -6.63
C LEU A 56 2.34 6.58 -6.36
N ARG A 57 1.02 6.66 -6.24
CA ARG A 57 0.32 7.88 -5.82
C ARG A 57 0.70 8.31 -4.41
N SER A 58 0.90 7.37 -3.49
CA SER A 58 1.44 7.66 -2.16
C SER A 58 2.86 8.28 -2.26
N MET A 59 3.72 7.74 -3.13
CA MET A 59 5.05 8.31 -3.39
C MET A 59 4.97 9.69 -4.03
N GLN A 60 3.96 9.96 -4.86
CA GLN A 60 3.68 11.29 -5.40
C GLN A 60 3.34 12.29 -4.29
N THR A 61 2.46 11.92 -3.36
CA THR A 61 2.14 12.76 -2.19
C THR A 61 3.40 13.06 -1.35
N LEU A 62 4.31 12.10 -1.25
CA LEU A 62 5.59 12.26 -0.55
C LEU A 62 6.65 13.04 -1.38
N GLY A 63 6.37 13.40 -2.63
CA GLY A 63 7.28 14.14 -3.51
C GLY A 63 8.51 13.35 -3.96
N ILE A 64 8.39 12.02 -4.08
CA ILE A 64 9.47 11.13 -4.51
C ILE A 64 9.09 10.24 -5.70
N SER A 65 7.90 10.42 -6.28
CA SER A 65 7.41 9.56 -7.38
C SER A 65 8.28 9.66 -8.63
N ASP A 66 8.74 10.85 -9.00
CA ASP A 66 9.46 11.07 -10.25
C ASP A 66 10.76 10.27 -10.29
N GLN A 67 11.52 10.27 -9.18
CA GLN A 67 12.75 9.51 -9.05
C GLN A 67 12.53 7.99 -9.16
N LEU A 68 11.34 7.53 -8.70
CA LEU A 68 10.98 6.11 -8.72
C LEU A 68 10.44 5.65 -10.07
N VAL A 69 9.57 6.44 -10.71
CA VAL A 69 8.92 6.05 -11.98
C VAL A 69 9.96 5.77 -13.07
N TYR A 70 11.03 6.56 -13.14
CA TYR A 70 12.12 6.32 -14.09
C TYR A 70 12.89 5.01 -13.88
N ARG A 71 12.77 4.40 -12.70
CA ARG A 71 13.41 3.14 -12.31
C ARG A 71 12.42 2.00 -12.16
N THR A 72 11.26 2.11 -12.80
CA THR A 72 10.26 1.05 -12.86
C THR A 72 10.07 0.54 -14.29
N LEU A 73 9.57 -0.68 -14.42
CA LEU A 73 8.99 -1.18 -15.67
C LEU A 73 7.47 -1.01 -15.57
N PRO A 74 6.91 0.07 -16.18
CA PRO A 74 5.51 0.43 -15.99
C PRO A 74 4.58 -0.49 -16.78
N GLY A 75 3.39 -0.73 -16.24
CA GLY A 75 2.29 -1.38 -16.95
C GLY A 75 2.56 -2.84 -17.34
N TYR A 76 3.41 -3.57 -16.60
CA TYR A 76 3.62 -4.97 -16.91
C TYR A 76 2.38 -5.82 -16.63
N GLY A 77 2.15 -6.85 -17.48
CA GLY A 77 1.04 -7.78 -17.36
C GLY A 77 1.38 -9.04 -16.58
N ALA A 78 0.46 -9.99 -16.64
CA ALA A 78 0.70 -11.37 -16.20
C ALA A 78 0.12 -12.34 -17.22
N ARG A 79 0.91 -13.36 -17.59
CA ARG A 79 0.51 -14.42 -18.51
C ARG A 79 0.50 -15.74 -17.76
N TYR A 80 -0.48 -16.58 -18.06
CA TYR A 80 -0.66 -17.87 -17.44
C TYR A 80 -0.53 -18.97 -18.49
N TYR A 81 0.41 -19.88 -18.27
CA TYR A 81 0.76 -20.93 -19.22
C TYR A 81 0.50 -22.32 -18.65
N THR A 82 0.08 -23.25 -19.52
CA THR A 82 0.11 -24.68 -19.23
C THR A 82 1.54 -25.24 -19.28
N PRO A 83 1.80 -26.49 -18.81
CA PRO A 83 3.12 -27.14 -18.90
C PRO A 83 3.74 -27.13 -20.31
N GLY A 84 2.92 -27.24 -21.37
CA GLY A 84 3.35 -27.13 -22.76
C GLY A 84 3.53 -25.69 -23.26
N GLN A 85 3.72 -24.73 -22.37
CA GLN A 85 3.92 -23.31 -22.65
C GLN A 85 2.83 -22.68 -23.55
N ARG A 86 1.59 -23.14 -23.42
CA ARG A 86 0.43 -22.56 -24.12
C ARG A 86 -0.27 -21.58 -23.20
N GLU A 87 -0.33 -20.30 -23.60
CA GLU A 87 -1.05 -19.26 -22.88
C GLU A 87 -2.55 -19.57 -22.81
N PHE A 88 -3.13 -19.50 -21.62
CA PHE A 88 -4.58 -19.72 -21.42
C PHE A 88 -5.29 -18.53 -20.77
N ALA A 89 -4.56 -17.63 -20.09
CA ALA A 89 -5.12 -16.41 -19.52
C ALA A 89 -4.08 -15.30 -19.52
N ARG A 90 -4.56 -14.05 -19.59
CA ARG A 90 -3.70 -12.86 -19.54
C ARG A 90 -4.36 -11.77 -18.73
N ILE A 91 -3.55 -11.07 -17.92
CA ILE A 91 -3.88 -9.82 -17.24
C ILE A 91 -3.01 -8.74 -17.86
N LYS A 92 -3.61 -7.64 -18.32
CA LYS A 92 -2.88 -6.49 -18.90
C LYS A 92 -3.72 -5.23 -18.69
N PRO A 93 -3.80 -4.71 -17.46
CA PRO A 93 -4.56 -3.50 -17.19
C PRO A 93 -3.89 -2.29 -17.85
N THR A 94 -4.69 -1.45 -18.50
CA THR A 94 -4.23 -0.25 -19.22
C THR A 94 -4.75 1.04 -18.61
N THR A 95 -5.58 0.96 -17.57
CA THR A 95 -6.16 2.14 -16.93
C THR A 95 -5.15 2.86 -16.04
N LEU A 96 -5.25 4.19 -16.02
CA LEU A 96 -4.49 5.10 -15.15
C LEU A 96 -5.43 5.79 -14.16
N GLU A 97 -6.35 5.06 -13.55
CA GLU A 97 -7.42 5.61 -12.70
C GLU A 97 -6.89 6.48 -11.56
N TYR A 98 -5.72 6.12 -11.03
CA TYR A 98 -5.06 6.86 -9.94
C TYR A 98 -3.77 7.57 -10.39
N GLY A 99 -3.68 7.93 -11.68
CA GLY A 99 -2.56 8.68 -12.27
C GLY A 99 -1.36 7.84 -12.68
N HIS A 100 -1.30 6.59 -12.24
CA HIS A 100 -0.18 5.67 -12.48
C HIS A 100 -0.66 4.34 -13.08
N PRO A 101 0.24 3.57 -13.75
CA PRO A 101 -0.08 2.21 -14.21
C PRO A 101 -0.43 1.31 -13.03
N ARG A 102 -1.47 0.49 -13.19
CA ARG A 102 -1.97 -0.41 -12.12
C ARG A 102 -0.94 -1.37 -11.55
N ARG A 103 0.12 -1.65 -12.29
CA ARG A 103 1.24 -2.48 -11.86
C ARG A 103 2.52 -1.98 -12.52
N SER A 104 3.57 -1.82 -11.74
CA SER A 104 4.91 -1.52 -12.23
C SER A 104 5.91 -2.44 -11.53
N ALA A 105 6.84 -3.02 -12.29
CA ALA A 105 7.94 -3.76 -11.66
C ALA A 105 8.99 -2.76 -11.18
N PHE A 106 9.55 -3.01 -10.01
CA PHE A 106 10.49 -2.11 -9.35
C PHE A 106 11.53 -2.87 -8.53
N HIS A 107 12.56 -2.18 -8.09
CA HIS A 107 13.58 -2.69 -7.20
C HIS A 107 13.41 -2.10 -5.80
N GLN A 108 13.02 -2.93 -4.82
CA GLN A 108 12.68 -2.45 -3.47
C GLN A 108 13.81 -1.66 -2.78
N PRO A 109 15.09 -2.06 -2.84
CA PRO A 109 16.17 -1.27 -2.26
C PRO A 109 16.24 0.17 -2.77
N GLU A 110 15.91 0.41 -4.04
CA GLU A 110 15.86 1.77 -4.60
C GLU A 110 14.69 2.58 -4.02
N LEU A 111 13.52 1.97 -3.84
CA LEU A 111 12.39 2.61 -3.15
C LEU A 111 12.78 3.00 -1.72
N GLU A 112 13.40 2.09 -0.98
CA GLU A 112 13.83 2.37 0.39
C GLU A 112 14.90 3.46 0.44
N ALA A 113 15.83 3.46 -0.51
CA ALA A 113 16.84 4.51 -0.61
C ALA A 113 16.24 5.89 -0.88
N GLU A 114 15.25 6.00 -1.80
CA GLU A 114 14.57 7.27 -2.06
C GLU A 114 13.70 7.71 -0.88
N LEU A 115 13.01 6.78 -0.19
CA LEU A 115 12.29 7.09 1.04
C LEU A 115 13.23 7.55 2.16
N LEU A 116 14.38 6.89 2.32
CA LEU A 116 15.41 7.26 3.31
C LEU A 116 15.97 8.65 3.01
N LYS A 117 16.36 8.89 1.75
CA LYS A 117 16.81 10.22 1.28
C LYS A 117 15.73 11.29 1.51
N GLY A 118 14.47 10.92 1.30
CA GLY A 118 13.32 11.80 1.54
C GLY A 118 13.25 12.36 2.95
N LEU A 119 13.72 11.61 3.96
CA LEU A 119 13.72 12.04 5.36
C LEU A 119 14.60 13.27 5.61
N SER A 120 15.67 13.46 4.81
CA SER A 120 16.57 14.61 4.98
C SER A 120 15.89 15.99 4.78
N ARG A 121 14.69 16.01 4.19
CA ARG A 121 13.87 17.22 4.05
C ARG A 121 13.20 17.65 5.35
N PHE A 122 13.16 16.75 6.35
CA PHE A 122 12.39 16.92 7.57
C PHE A 122 13.27 16.97 8.81
N PRO A 123 13.60 18.18 9.34
CA PRO A 123 14.43 18.31 10.54
C PRO A 123 13.75 17.77 11.81
N ASN A 124 12.43 17.54 11.75
CA ASN A 124 11.61 16.96 12.81
C ASN A 124 11.63 15.42 12.81
N VAL A 125 12.37 14.76 11.90
CA VAL A 125 12.49 13.29 11.84
C VAL A 125 13.93 12.88 12.15
N LYS A 126 14.10 12.12 13.24
CA LYS A 126 15.39 11.52 13.63
C LYS A 126 15.38 10.03 13.37
N LEU A 127 16.39 9.52 12.67
CA LEU A 127 16.58 8.10 12.42
C LEU A 127 17.71 7.54 13.31
N LEU A 128 17.43 6.43 13.98
CA LEU A 128 18.36 5.68 14.81
C LEU A 128 18.56 4.28 14.22
N PHE A 129 19.67 4.07 13.52
CA PHE A 129 20.12 2.74 13.10
C PHE A 129 20.79 2.00 14.25
N GLN A 130 20.87 0.67 14.16
CA GLN A 130 21.51 -0.22 15.14
C GLN A 130 20.88 -0.11 16.54
N HIS A 131 19.62 0.31 16.63
CA HIS A 131 18.88 0.34 17.88
C HIS A 131 17.76 -0.72 17.85
N SER A 132 17.72 -1.56 18.89
CA SER A 132 16.77 -2.65 18.99
C SER A 132 15.66 -2.36 19.99
N PHE A 133 14.41 -2.63 19.59
CA PHE A 133 13.27 -2.57 20.50
C PHE A 133 13.35 -3.69 21.53
N CYS A 134 13.28 -3.34 22.81
CA CYS A 134 13.34 -4.26 23.93
C CYS A 134 12.01 -4.43 24.66
N GLY A 135 11.17 -3.41 24.66
CA GLY A 135 9.87 -3.45 25.32
C GLY A 135 9.17 -2.10 25.34
N LEU A 136 7.93 -2.10 25.81
CA LEU A 136 7.14 -0.90 25.99
C LEU A 136 6.27 -0.97 27.25
N GLU A 137 5.97 0.18 27.80
CA GLU A 137 4.93 0.45 28.79
C GLU A 137 4.07 1.60 28.25
N GLN A 138 2.80 1.70 28.64
CA GLN A 138 1.96 2.83 28.27
C GLN A 138 0.97 3.18 29.38
N ASP A 139 0.58 4.46 29.41
CA ASP A 139 -0.55 4.98 30.16
C ASP A 139 -1.63 5.55 29.22
N SER A 140 -2.59 6.29 29.75
CA SER A 140 -3.66 6.92 28.95
C SER A 140 -3.13 7.96 27.95
N ASN A 141 -1.96 8.56 28.18
CA ASN A 141 -1.46 9.73 27.47
C ASN A 141 -0.19 9.46 26.67
N LYS A 142 0.67 8.54 27.12
CA LYS A 142 2.01 8.31 26.56
C LYS A 142 2.36 6.83 26.46
N VAL A 143 3.31 6.55 25.58
CA VAL A 143 4.00 5.25 25.50
C VAL A 143 5.47 5.46 25.82
N TYR A 144 6.02 4.57 26.63
CA TYR A 144 7.42 4.53 27.05
C TYR A 144 8.10 3.33 26.41
N VAL A 145 9.08 3.56 25.56
CA VAL A 145 9.76 2.53 24.80
C VAL A 145 11.17 2.36 25.32
N THR A 146 11.54 1.12 25.59
CA THR A 146 12.91 0.74 25.91
C THR A 146 13.61 0.23 24.68
N LEU A 147 14.74 0.82 24.32
CA LEU A 147 15.63 0.42 23.25
C LEU A 147 16.97 -0.03 23.81
N SER A 148 17.68 -0.89 23.07
CA SER A 148 19.11 -1.14 23.25
C SER A 148 19.88 -0.43 22.14
N ASP A 149 20.88 0.35 22.49
CA ASP A 149 21.79 1.01 21.54
C ASP A 149 22.84 0.03 20.98
N PRO A 150 23.73 0.44 20.06
CA PRO A 150 24.78 -0.42 19.49
C PRO A 150 25.77 -0.99 20.54
N ASN A 151 25.88 -0.36 21.68
CA ASN A 151 26.79 -0.78 22.79
C ASN A 151 26.06 -1.64 23.84
N GLY A 152 24.77 -1.93 23.64
CA GLY A 152 23.93 -2.67 24.59
C GLY A 152 23.39 -1.80 25.75
N ILE A 153 23.55 -0.47 25.68
CA ILE A 153 23.05 0.45 26.69
C ILE A 153 21.54 0.65 26.50
N SER A 154 20.79 0.57 27.59
CA SER A 154 19.35 0.81 27.58
C SER A 154 19.04 2.30 27.48
N ILE A 155 18.20 2.65 26.48
CA ILE A 155 17.69 4.00 26.26
C ILE A 155 16.17 3.97 26.42
N LYS A 156 15.61 4.96 27.13
CA LYS A 156 14.15 5.14 27.26
C LYS A 156 13.68 6.32 26.44
N ILE A 157 12.64 6.10 25.64
CA ILE A 157 11.98 7.14 24.83
C ILE A 157 10.51 7.21 25.23
N CYS A 158 10.03 8.42 25.46
CA CYS A 158 8.62 8.71 25.72
C CYS A 158 7.99 9.34 24.48
N ALA A 159 6.84 8.83 24.04
CA ALA A 159 6.12 9.35 22.88
C ALA A 159 4.61 9.39 23.12
N ALA A 160 3.88 10.22 22.35
CA ALA A 160 2.42 10.21 22.36
C ALA A 160 1.87 8.94 21.68
N PHE A 161 2.55 8.43 20.64
CA PHE A 161 2.15 7.23 19.90
C PHE A 161 3.35 6.39 19.47
N LEU A 162 3.10 5.07 19.30
CA LEU A 162 4.05 4.13 18.71
C LEU A 162 3.45 3.47 17.47
N ALA A 163 4.21 3.47 16.36
CA ALA A 163 3.92 2.73 15.14
C ALA A 163 4.89 1.54 14.99
N GLY A 164 4.39 0.32 15.15
CA GLY A 164 5.14 -0.91 14.92
C GLY A 164 5.15 -1.26 13.43
N CYS A 165 6.29 -1.01 12.75
CA CYS A 165 6.57 -1.32 11.36
C CYS A 165 7.67 -2.39 11.22
N ASP A 166 7.85 -3.24 12.24
CA ASP A 166 8.97 -4.15 12.47
C ASP A 166 8.80 -5.53 11.80
N GLY A 167 7.86 -5.61 10.85
CA GLY A 167 7.73 -6.71 9.91
C GLY A 167 7.06 -7.97 10.47
N GLY A 168 7.10 -9.07 9.72
CA GLY A 168 6.32 -10.28 10.02
C GLY A 168 6.63 -10.95 11.36
N ARG A 169 7.85 -10.76 11.90
CA ARG A 169 8.26 -11.23 13.22
C ARG A 169 8.19 -10.13 14.29
N SER A 170 7.24 -9.22 14.15
CA SER A 170 7.09 -8.03 14.98
C SER A 170 7.15 -8.29 16.48
N SER A 171 8.13 -7.65 17.14
CA SER A 171 8.25 -7.61 18.59
C SER A 171 7.21 -6.66 19.22
N VAL A 172 6.85 -5.58 18.52
CA VAL A 172 5.79 -4.67 18.95
C VAL A 172 4.44 -5.39 19.01
N ARG A 173 4.11 -6.21 17.97
CA ARG A 173 2.89 -7.04 17.98
C ARG A 173 2.85 -7.97 19.19
N GLN A 174 3.97 -8.62 19.51
CA GLN A 174 4.08 -9.49 20.66
C GLN A 174 3.91 -8.72 21.98
N ALA A 175 4.51 -7.54 22.09
CA ALA A 175 4.45 -6.70 23.30
C ALA A 175 3.03 -6.23 23.63
N ILE A 176 2.18 -5.98 22.61
CA ILE A 176 0.76 -5.64 22.84
C ILE A 176 -0.14 -6.89 22.94
N GLY A 177 0.41 -8.09 22.94
CA GLY A 177 -0.34 -9.35 23.03
C GLY A 177 -1.22 -9.64 21.81
N ALA A 178 -0.96 -9.03 20.65
CA ALA A 178 -1.69 -9.30 19.43
C ALA A 178 -1.17 -10.58 18.74
N ARG A 179 -2.09 -11.34 18.16
CA ARG A 179 -1.79 -12.63 17.51
C ARG A 179 -2.15 -12.60 16.03
N LEU A 180 -1.32 -13.26 15.22
CA LEU A 180 -1.65 -13.47 13.80
C LEU A 180 -2.64 -14.62 13.67
N THR A 181 -3.78 -14.34 13.05
CA THR A 181 -4.83 -15.30 12.68
C THR A 181 -4.79 -15.54 11.17
N GLY A 182 -5.18 -16.74 10.72
CA GLY A 182 -5.13 -17.12 9.31
C GLY A 182 -4.35 -18.42 9.10
N SER A 183 -3.80 -18.61 7.91
CA SER A 183 -3.07 -19.82 7.53
C SER A 183 -1.63 -19.53 7.13
N SER A 184 -0.73 -20.48 7.43
CA SER A 184 0.56 -20.60 6.76
C SER A 184 0.42 -21.66 5.68
N PHE A 185 1.02 -21.40 4.53
CA PHE A 185 1.14 -22.42 3.50
C PHE A 185 2.21 -23.41 3.92
N GLU A 186 1.99 -24.69 3.70
CA GLU A 186 3.01 -25.72 3.93
C GLU A 186 4.04 -25.68 2.81
N GLU A 187 3.64 -25.18 1.65
CA GLU A 187 4.51 -25.03 0.49
C GLU A 187 5.56 -23.94 0.72
N ARG A 188 6.78 -24.27 0.37
CA ARG A 188 7.91 -23.36 0.33
C ARG A 188 8.22 -23.00 -1.12
N TRP A 189 8.88 -21.89 -1.32
CA TRP A 189 9.26 -21.42 -2.65
C TRP A 189 10.75 -21.11 -2.68
N LEU A 190 11.46 -21.70 -3.65
CA LEU A 190 12.77 -21.23 -4.02
C LEU A 190 12.59 -19.91 -4.77
N VAL A 191 13.17 -18.85 -4.27
CA VAL A 191 13.22 -17.53 -4.89
C VAL A 191 14.63 -17.25 -5.37
N LEU A 192 14.77 -16.96 -6.66
CA LEU A 192 16.02 -16.60 -7.32
C LEU A 192 15.88 -15.20 -7.90
N ASP A 193 16.79 -14.30 -7.55
CA ASP A 193 16.91 -13.01 -8.23
C ASP A 193 18.12 -13.08 -9.19
N THR A 194 17.87 -12.75 -10.45
CA THR A 194 18.86 -12.80 -11.53
C THR A 194 19.12 -11.42 -12.10
N VAL A 195 20.33 -11.22 -12.58
CA VAL A 195 20.75 -10.05 -13.37
C VAL A 195 21.23 -10.48 -14.74
N ASN A 196 21.39 -9.51 -15.65
CA ASN A 196 21.78 -9.75 -17.04
C ASN A 196 20.82 -10.67 -17.80
N ASP A 197 19.57 -10.79 -17.35
CA ASP A 197 18.55 -11.61 -17.99
C ASP A 197 18.23 -11.05 -19.39
N GLN A 198 18.29 -11.93 -20.39
CA GLN A 198 18.02 -11.60 -21.79
C GLN A 198 16.59 -11.91 -22.23
N ASP A 199 15.69 -12.30 -21.31
CA ASP A 199 14.30 -12.57 -21.64
C ASP A 199 13.59 -11.25 -22.03
N PRO A 200 13.10 -11.10 -23.27
CA PRO A 200 12.44 -9.89 -23.73
C PRO A 200 11.02 -9.75 -23.21
N THR A 201 10.50 -10.74 -22.49
CA THR A 201 9.09 -10.76 -22.03
C THR A 201 8.88 -9.68 -20.96
N PRO A 202 8.10 -8.63 -21.26
CA PRO A 202 7.89 -7.53 -20.32
C PRO A 202 6.85 -7.88 -19.23
N ASP A 203 6.17 -9.01 -19.36
CA ASP A 203 5.12 -9.44 -18.45
C ASP A 203 5.65 -10.49 -17.46
N SER A 204 5.04 -10.61 -16.30
CA SER A 204 5.24 -11.78 -15.46
C SER A 204 4.60 -13.01 -16.11
N VAL A 205 5.18 -14.18 -15.87
CA VAL A 205 4.68 -15.45 -16.40
C VAL A 205 4.50 -16.43 -15.25
N ALA A 206 3.32 -17.01 -15.16
CA ALA A 206 3.03 -18.13 -14.28
C ALA A 206 2.92 -19.42 -15.12
N TYR A 207 3.83 -20.34 -14.91
CA TYR A 207 3.78 -21.70 -15.48
C TYR A 207 2.99 -22.59 -14.51
N CYS A 208 1.70 -22.75 -14.80
CA CYS A 208 0.76 -23.51 -13.98
C CYS A 208 0.92 -25.02 -14.23
N ASP A 209 2.09 -25.55 -13.87
CA ASP A 209 2.43 -26.98 -14.00
C ASP A 209 2.23 -27.69 -12.67
N HIS A 210 1.29 -28.65 -12.62
CA HIS A 210 1.03 -29.45 -11.42
C HIS A 210 2.24 -30.27 -10.93
N ARG A 211 3.27 -30.46 -11.78
CA ARG A 211 4.50 -31.19 -11.42
C ARG A 211 5.50 -30.26 -10.71
N ARG A 212 5.64 -29.02 -11.20
CA ARG A 212 6.50 -27.98 -10.62
C ARG A 212 6.01 -26.59 -11.05
N PRO A 213 5.10 -25.96 -10.31
CA PRO A 213 4.74 -24.57 -10.56
C PRO A 213 5.96 -23.66 -10.54
N ALA A 214 6.03 -22.77 -11.51
CA ALA A 214 7.09 -21.77 -11.60
C ALA A 214 6.51 -20.40 -11.98
N ILE A 215 7.12 -19.35 -11.46
CA ILE A 215 6.73 -17.96 -11.74
C ILE A 215 7.97 -17.20 -12.12
N THR A 216 7.86 -16.32 -13.12
CA THR A 216 8.91 -15.35 -13.40
C THR A 216 8.33 -13.95 -13.46
N LEU A 217 9.06 -12.99 -12.90
CA LEU A 217 8.67 -11.59 -12.84
C LEU A 217 9.81 -10.72 -13.39
N PRO A 218 9.52 -9.85 -14.38
CA PRO A 218 10.50 -8.90 -14.87
C PRO A 218 10.82 -7.88 -13.78
N GLY A 219 12.05 -7.38 -13.79
CA GLY A 219 12.49 -6.26 -12.98
C GLY A 219 13.03 -5.13 -13.85
N PHE A 220 13.41 -4.04 -13.23
CA PHE A 220 14.09 -2.94 -13.90
C PHE A 220 15.56 -3.31 -14.20
N GLY A 221 16.15 -2.78 -15.27
CA GLY A 221 17.58 -2.93 -15.56
C GLY A 221 18.03 -4.35 -15.89
N ARG A 222 17.23 -5.13 -16.61
CA ARG A 222 17.51 -6.54 -16.94
C ARG A 222 17.61 -7.45 -15.72
N THR A 223 16.93 -7.13 -14.64
CA THR A 223 16.75 -8.03 -13.50
C THR A 223 15.50 -8.88 -13.71
N ARG A 224 15.50 -10.08 -13.16
CA ARG A 224 14.33 -10.95 -13.19
C ARG A 224 14.28 -11.81 -11.95
N ARG A 225 13.09 -12.06 -11.43
CA ARG A 225 12.85 -13.01 -10.36
C ARG A 225 12.28 -14.29 -10.93
N TRP A 226 12.79 -15.42 -10.44
CA TRP A 226 12.24 -16.74 -10.65
C TRP A 226 11.81 -17.33 -9.32
N GLU A 227 10.66 -17.97 -9.31
CA GLU A 227 10.12 -18.63 -8.12
C GLU A 227 9.69 -20.04 -8.52
N PHE A 228 10.14 -21.05 -7.75
CA PHE A 228 9.80 -22.46 -7.98
C PHE A 228 9.22 -23.05 -6.70
N LEU A 229 8.11 -23.78 -6.82
CA LEU A 229 7.49 -24.45 -5.69
C LEU A 229 8.40 -25.56 -5.18
N VAL A 230 8.61 -25.61 -3.87
CA VAL A 230 9.29 -26.70 -3.13
C VAL A 230 8.21 -27.44 -2.35
N TYR A 231 7.96 -28.70 -2.73
CA TYR A 231 6.89 -29.50 -2.13
C TYR A 231 7.23 -29.90 -0.69
N PRO A 232 6.22 -30.18 0.15
CA PRO A 232 6.44 -30.80 1.45
C PRO A 232 7.25 -32.10 1.32
N GLY A 233 8.25 -32.26 2.20
CA GLY A 233 9.15 -33.41 2.16
C GLY A 233 10.41 -33.24 1.29
N GLU A 234 10.47 -32.25 0.39
CA GLU A 234 11.70 -31.96 -0.36
C GLU A 234 12.71 -31.17 0.52
N ASP A 235 13.99 -31.49 0.38
CA ASP A 235 15.05 -30.79 1.13
C ASP A 235 15.31 -29.39 0.55
N ALA A 236 15.03 -28.37 1.35
CA ALA A 236 15.27 -26.98 0.97
C ALA A 236 16.73 -26.69 0.60
N ASN A 237 17.70 -27.36 1.23
CA ASN A 237 19.12 -27.14 0.95
C ASN A 237 19.51 -27.67 -0.43
N GLN A 238 18.86 -28.74 -0.91
CA GLN A 238 19.06 -29.24 -2.26
C GLN A 238 18.65 -28.20 -3.31
N PHE A 239 17.60 -27.42 -3.05
CA PHE A 239 17.14 -26.35 -3.96
C PHE A 239 18.08 -25.14 -4.02
N LEU A 240 18.98 -25.00 -3.06
CA LEU A 240 20.02 -23.97 -3.06
C LEU A 240 21.30 -24.37 -3.79
N GLN A 241 21.40 -25.64 -4.26
CA GLN A 241 22.54 -26.13 -5.01
C GLN A 241 22.51 -25.63 -6.46
N GLU A 242 23.66 -25.21 -6.97
CA GLU A 242 23.80 -24.63 -8.31
C GLU A 242 23.28 -25.54 -9.43
N THR A 243 23.60 -26.84 -9.35
CA THR A 243 23.13 -27.84 -10.31
C THR A 243 21.60 -27.98 -10.33
N THR A 244 20.96 -27.93 -9.17
CA THR A 244 19.50 -27.96 -9.05
C THR A 244 18.88 -26.69 -9.66
N ILE A 245 19.45 -25.52 -9.37
CA ILE A 245 19.01 -24.22 -9.89
C ILE A 245 19.11 -24.22 -11.43
N GLN A 246 20.22 -24.63 -11.98
CA GLN A 246 20.42 -24.72 -13.43
C GLN A 246 19.40 -25.67 -14.08
N ASN A 247 19.15 -26.83 -13.51
CA ASN A 247 18.15 -27.79 -13.99
C ASN A 247 16.71 -27.21 -13.94
N LEU A 248 16.39 -26.40 -12.93
CA LEU A 248 15.09 -25.74 -12.80
C LEU A 248 14.93 -24.62 -13.83
N LEU A 249 15.96 -23.84 -14.10
CA LEU A 249 15.94 -22.71 -15.03
C LEU A 249 15.96 -23.16 -16.50
N ARG A 250 16.74 -24.21 -16.83
CA ARG A 250 16.99 -24.67 -18.20
C ARG A 250 15.74 -24.80 -19.10
N PRO A 251 14.59 -25.34 -18.65
CA PRO A 251 13.38 -25.45 -19.47
C PRO A 251 12.81 -24.10 -19.93
N TYR A 252 13.17 -23.01 -19.26
CA TYR A 252 12.63 -21.66 -19.49
C TYR A 252 13.61 -20.73 -20.18
N ILE A 253 14.90 -20.85 -19.85
CA ILE A 253 15.94 -19.98 -20.42
C ILE A 253 16.65 -20.60 -21.62
N GLY A 254 16.55 -21.94 -21.82
CA GLY A 254 17.29 -22.66 -22.85
C GLY A 254 18.80 -22.54 -22.64
N ASP A 255 19.53 -22.17 -23.72
CA ASP A 255 20.99 -21.98 -23.71
C ASP A 255 21.42 -20.57 -23.23
N ARG A 256 20.47 -19.71 -22.86
CA ARG A 256 20.78 -18.38 -22.30
C ARG A 256 21.43 -18.54 -20.92
N SER A 257 22.45 -17.74 -20.64
CA SER A 257 23.05 -17.65 -19.32
C SER A 257 22.36 -16.54 -18.52
N VAL A 258 22.13 -16.79 -17.26
CA VAL A 258 21.66 -15.79 -16.28
C VAL A 258 22.56 -15.86 -15.05
N GLU A 259 22.82 -14.72 -14.45
CA GLU A 259 23.61 -14.62 -13.22
C GLU A 259 22.65 -14.57 -12.02
N VAL A 260 22.72 -15.57 -11.15
CA VAL A 260 21.92 -15.63 -9.90
C VAL A 260 22.65 -14.86 -8.82
N VAL A 261 22.10 -13.70 -8.45
CA VAL A 261 22.68 -12.83 -7.40
C VAL A 261 22.10 -13.12 -6.01
N ARG A 262 20.95 -13.78 -5.94
CA ARG A 262 20.31 -14.15 -4.70
C ARG A 262 19.52 -15.44 -4.83
N LYS A 263 19.62 -16.30 -3.82
CA LYS A 263 18.83 -17.54 -3.71
C LYS A 263 18.38 -17.76 -2.27
N LEU A 264 17.11 -18.07 -2.09
CA LEU A 264 16.58 -18.45 -0.77
C LEU A 264 15.32 -19.29 -0.91
N VAL A 265 15.02 -20.08 0.11
CA VAL A 265 13.74 -20.78 0.25
C VAL A 265 12.90 -20.07 1.30
N TYR A 266 11.68 -19.68 0.92
CA TYR A 266 10.78 -18.88 1.74
C TYR A 266 9.41 -19.53 1.87
N THR A 267 8.77 -19.39 3.04
CA THR A 267 7.40 -19.87 3.31
C THR A 267 6.41 -18.73 3.23
N PHE A 268 5.39 -18.87 2.40
CA PHE A 268 4.35 -17.86 2.25
C PHE A 268 3.35 -17.93 3.41
N GLN A 269 2.83 -16.78 3.79
CA GLN A 269 1.85 -16.66 4.86
C GLN A 269 0.67 -15.79 4.44
N ALA A 270 -0.52 -16.19 4.86
CA ALA A 270 -1.77 -15.45 4.70
C ALA A 270 -2.37 -15.22 6.08
N ARG A 271 -1.95 -14.18 6.76
CA ARG A 271 -2.31 -13.92 8.16
C ARG A 271 -2.61 -12.45 8.40
N VAL A 272 -3.46 -12.20 9.37
CA VAL A 272 -3.77 -10.86 9.84
C VAL A 272 -3.79 -10.83 11.37
N ALA A 273 -3.30 -9.76 11.96
CA ALA A 273 -3.37 -9.57 13.40
C ALA A 273 -4.84 -9.42 13.85
N ASP A 274 -5.18 -10.02 14.97
CA ASP A 274 -6.51 -9.93 15.59
C ASP A 274 -6.81 -8.50 16.06
N LYS A 275 -5.79 -7.77 16.53
CA LYS A 275 -5.86 -6.35 16.85
C LYS A 275 -4.68 -5.59 16.24
N TRP A 276 -4.96 -4.41 15.70
CA TRP A 276 -3.99 -3.52 15.07
C TRP A 276 -3.65 -2.30 15.93
N ARG A 277 -4.37 -2.17 17.04
CA ARG A 277 -4.19 -1.10 18.02
C ARG A 277 -4.35 -1.65 19.44
N GLU A 278 -3.51 -1.17 20.34
CA GLU A 278 -3.69 -1.29 21.79
C GLU A 278 -3.29 0.03 22.43
N GLY A 279 -4.29 0.76 22.96
CA GLY A 279 -4.04 2.08 23.52
C GLY A 279 -3.42 3.04 22.49
N ARG A 280 -2.15 3.39 22.70
CA ARG A 280 -1.37 4.32 21.86
C ARG A 280 -0.38 3.61 20.92
N VAL A 281 -0.43 2.28 20.84
CA VAL A 281 0.43 1.44 20.02
C VAL A 281 -0.35 0.91 18.83
N PHE A 282 0.23 1.04 17.62
CA PHE A 282 -0.37 0.65 16.34
C PHE A 282 0.54 -0.29 15.56
N LEU A 283 -0.04 -1.22 14.81
CA LEU A 283 0.68 -2.11 13.89
C LEU A 283 0.41 -1.68 12.45
N LEU A 284 1.46 -1.61 11.62
CA LEU A 284 1.41 -1.21 10.22
C LEU A 284 2.20 -2.18 9.33
N GLY A 285 1.69 -2.44 8.12
CA GLY A 285 2.34 -3.33 7.15
C GLY A 285 2.45 -4.76 7.67
N ASP A 286 3.60 -5.40 7.44
CA ASP A 286 3.80 -6.81 7.78
C ASP A 286 3.71 -7.12 9.29
N SER A 287 3.79 -6.13 10.16
CA SER A 287 3.51 -6.31 11.59
C SER A 287 2.03 -6.58 11.85
N ALA A 288 1.14 -6.05 11.01
CA ALA A 288 -0.31 -6.19 11.10
C ALA A 288 -0.86 -7.31 10.20
N HIS A 289 -0.28 -7.52 9.00
CA HIS A 289 -0.80 -8.50 8.03
C HIS A 289 0.30 -9.04 7.11
N LEU A 290 0.25 -10.34 6.86
CA LEU A 290 1.16 -11.06 5.97
C LEU A 290 0.37 -11.53 4.75
N THR A 291 0.80 -11.09 3.57
CA THR A 291 0.12 -11.35 2.30
C THR A 291 0.97 -12.29 1.44
N PRO A 292 0.42 -13.39 0.90
CA PRO A 292 1.13 -14.22 -0.07
C PRO A 292 1.55 -13.39 -1.29
N PRO A 293 2.73 -13.61 -1.86
CA PRO A 293 3.30 -12.73 -2.89
C PRO A 293 2.61 -12.83 -4.26
N TYR A 294 1.71 -13.81 -4.48
CA TYR A 294 1.04 -14.07 -5.76
C TYR A 294 0.41 -12.84 -6.43
N ALA A 295 0.00 -11.85 -5.64
CA ALA A 295 -0.59 -10.59 -6.14
C ALA A 295 0.31 -9.36 -5.94
N GLY A 296 1.48 -9.50 -5.31
CA GLY A 296 2.40 -8.39 -5.01
C GLY A 296 1.79 -7.32 -4.10
N GLN A 297 0.95 -7.68 -3.11
CA GLN A 297 0.17 -6.70 -2.35
C GLN A 297 0.67 -6.43 -0.91
N GLY A 298 1.69 -7.12 -0.41
CA GLY A 298 2.19 -6.93 0.96
C GLY A 298 2.73 -5.51 1.18
N LEU A 299 3.78 -5.12 0.45
CA LEU A 299 4.37 -3.78 0.50
C LEU A 299 3.31 -2.71 0.22
N ASN A 300 2.50 -2.90 -0.83
CA ASN A 300 1.48 -1.95 -1.25
C ASN A 300 0.42 -1.70 -0.16
N SER A 301 0.03 -2.74 0.59
CA SER A 301 -0.87 -2.57 1.75
C SER A 301 -0.22 -1.77 2.87
N GLY A 302 1.07 -1.97 3.13
CA GLY A 302 1.83 -1.19 4.11
C GLY A 302 1.92 0.30 3.75
N GLN A 303 2.05 0.65 2.46
CA GLN A 303 2.01 2.04 2.02
C GLN A 303 0.65 2.71 2.30
N ARG A 304 -0.44 1.97 2.07
CA ARG A 304 -1.79 2.45 2.40
C ARG A 304 -2.01 2.59 3.91
N ASP A 305 -1.41 1.71 4.70
CA ASP A 305 -1.46 1.81 6.17
C ASP A 305 -0.74 3.07 6.65
N ALA A 306 0.46 3.34 6.11
CA ALA A 306 1.25 4.52 6.42
C ALA A 306 0.47 5.81 6.11
N ALA A 307 -0.11 5.92 4.91
CA ALA A 307 -0.89 7.07 4.50
C ALA A 307 -2.12 7.28 5.41
N ASN A 308 -2.87 6.22 5.73
CA ASN A 308 -4.07 6.30 6.56
C ASN A 308 -3.76 6.64 8.02
N PHE A 309 -2.71 6.03 8.59
CA PHE A 309 -2.29 6.25 9.96
C PHE A 309 -1.77 7.68 10.18
N ALA A 310 -0.90 8.14 9.29
CA ALA A 310 -0.11 9.36 9.53
C ALA A 310 -0.97 10.63 9.65
N TRP A 311 -1.96 10.85 8.77
CA TRP A 311 -2.80 12.04 8.87
C TRP A 311 -3.69 12.02 10.12
N LYS A 312 -4.14 10.82 10.54
CA LYS A 312 -4.97 10.68 11.74
C LYS A 312 -4.18 11.00 13.00
N VAL A 313 -2.98 10.42 13.12
CA VAL A 313 -2.08 10.71 14.24
C VAL A 313 -1.71 12.18 14.27
N ALA A 314 -1.33 12.77 13.13
CA ALA A 314 -1.00 14.19 13.03
C ALA A 314 -2.18 15.07 13.47
N GLY A 315 -3.40 14.74 13.02
CA GLY A 315 -4.59 15.46 13.40
C GLY A 315 -4.92 15.38 14.90
N VAL A 316 -4.67 14.23 15.53
CA VAL A 316 -4.87 14.06 16.98
C VAL A 316 -3.79 14.80 17.78
N ILE A 317 -2.53 14.74 17.37
CA ILE A 317 -1.41 15.45 18.03
C ILE A 317 -1.58 16.97 17.93
N ARG A 318 -2.17 17.46 16.83
CA ARG A 318 -2.44 18.90 16.61
C ARG A 318 -3.78 19.36 17.22
N ASP A 319 -4.40 18.54 18.07
CA ASP A 319 -5.68 18.83 18.72
C ASP A 319 -6.84 19.19 17.77
N LYS A 320 -6.73 18.78 16.47
CA LYS A 320 -7.85 18.89 15.52
C LYS A 320 -8.89 17.81 15.75
N PHE A 321 -8.43 16.63 16.16
CA PHE A 321 -9.28 15.45 16.37
C PHE A 321 -9.05 14.82 17.73
N THR A 322 -10.11 14.20 18.24
CA THR A 322 -10.03 13.37 19.46
C THR A 322 -9.36 12.04 19.17
N ILE A 323 -8.88 11.37 20.23
CA ILE A 323 -8.25 10.04 20.14
C ILE A 323 -9.18 8.99 19.51
N SER A 324 -10.49 9.20 19.51
CA SER A 324 -11.48 8.30 18.89
C SER A 324 -11.32 8.18 17.38
N LEU A 325 -10.73 9.18 16.70
CA LEU A 325 -10.38 9.09 15.29
C LEU A 325 -9.47 7.88 15.01
N MET A 326 -8.57 7.57 15.93
CA MET A 326 -7.62 6.48 15.78
C MET A 326 -8.28 5.10 15.80
N ASP A 327 -9.51 4.96 16.33
CA ASP A 327 -10.28 3.71 16.27
C ASP A 327 -10.69 3.37 14.82
N THR A 328 -10.76 4.38 13.95
CA THR A 328 -11.10 4.18 12.54
C THR A 328 -9.96 3.55 11.74
N TYR A 329 -8.71 3.59 12.21
CA TYR A 329 -7.57 3.02 11.50
C TYR A 329 -7.75 1.53 11.19
N GLN A 330 -7.99 0.71 12.22
CA GLN A 330 -8.22 -0.72 12.05
C GLN A 330 -9.50 -1.00 11.26
N ARG A 331 -10.60 -0.27 11.51
CA ARG A 331 -11.89 -0.45 10.80
C ARG A 331 -11.76 -0.18 9.31
N GLU A 332 -11.01 0.84 8.90
CA GLU A 332 -10.79 1.19 7.51
C GLU A 332 -9.81 0.24 6.81
N ARG A 333 -8.72 -0.17 7.50
CA ARG A 333 -7.61 -0.86 6.83
C ARG A 333 -7.72 -2.38 6.84
N ARG A 334 -8.18 -2.98 7.95
CA ARG A 334 -8.17 -4.43 8.15
C ARG A 334 -8.98 -5.19 7.10
N ASP A 335 -10.19 -4.75 6.82
CA ASP A 335 -11.08 -5.44 5.87
C ASP A 335 -10.54 -5.38 4.44
N HIS A 336 -9.97 -4.24 4.03
CA HIS A 336 -9.35 -4.09 2.73
C HIS A 336 -8.08 -4.96 2.61
N ALA A 337 -7.21 -4.97 3.61
CA ALA A 337 -6.03 -5.84 3.63
C ALA A 337 -6.42 -7.32 3.55
N TRP A 338 -7.46 -7.73 4.29
CA TRP A 338 -7.96 -9.10 4.24
C TRP A 338 -8.56 -9.47 2.88
N ALA A 339 -9.25 -8.54 2.21
CA ALA A 339 -9.76 -8.76 0.85
C ALA A 339 -8.62 -8.98 -0.16
N LEU A 340 -7.51 -8.24 -0.05
CA LEU A 340 -6.32 -8.42 -0.86
C LEU A 340 -5.61 -9.76 -0.58
N ILE A 341 -5.55 -10.18 0.67
CA ILE A 341 -5.03 -11.51 1.06
C ILE A 341 -5.87 -12.62 0.42
N LYS A 342 -7.20 -12.53 0.50
CA LYS A 342 -8.11 -13.50 -0.14
C LYS A 342 -7.90 -13.55 -1.66
N MET A 343 -7.76 -12.40 -2.31
CA MET A 343 -7.46 -12.34 -3.74
C MET A 343 -6.11 -13.02 -4.04
N ALA A 344 -5.07 -12.78 -3.25
CA ALA A 344 -3.78 -13.43 -3.43
C ALA A 344 -3.87 -14.95 -3.30
N ILE A 345 -4.65 -15.47 -2.34
CA ILE A 345 -4.93 -16.91 -2.20
C ILE A 345 -5.62 -17.47 -3.45
N GLN A 346 -6.63 -16.76 -3.98
CA GLN A 346 -7.35 -17.20 -5.20
C GLN A 346 -6.42 -17.24 -6.43
N ILE A 347 -5.54 -16.24 -6.59
CA ILE A 347 -4.53 -16.23 -7.64
C ILE A 347 -3.55 -17.40 -7.44
N GLY A 348 -3.10 -17.64 -6.21
CA GLY A 348 -2.26 -18.78 -5.87
C GLY A 348 -2.89 -20.13 -6.25
N TRP A 349 -4.21 -20.28 -6.06
CA TRP A 349 -4.92 -21.48 -6.45
C TRP A 349 -4.86 -21.74 -7.97
N VAL A 350 -4.89 -20.69 -8.80
CA VAL A 350 -4.71 -20.80 -10.26
C VAL A 350 -3.24 -21.10 -10.60
N MET A 351 -2.29 -20.49 -9.92
CA MET A 351 -0.86 -20.64 -10.20
C MET A 351 -0.31 -22.00 -9.78
N VAL A 352 -0.91 -22.62 -8.75
CA VAL A 352 -0.46 -23.89 -8.13
C VAL A 352 -1.53 -24.97 -8.32
N PRO A 353 -1.70 -25.52 -9.52
CA PRO A 353 -2.68 -26.58 -9.75
C PRO A 353 -2.23 -27.87 -9.05
N ARG A 354 -3.17 -28.57 -8.41
CA ARG A 354 -2.90 -29.77 -7.61
C ARG A 354 -2.61 -31.03 -8.42
N ASN A 355 -3.14 -31.12 -9.64
CA ASN A 355 -3.03 -32.29 -10.53
C ASN A 355 -3.28 -31.88 -11.99
N TRP A 356 -3.15 -32.84 -12.91
CA TRP A 356 -3.33 -32.60 -14.33
C TRP A 356 -4.76 -32.16 -14.71
N ILE A 357 -5.79 -32.69 -14.02
CA ILE A 357 -7.20 -32.30 -14.26
C ILE A 357 -7.36 -30.81 -13.93
N HIS A 358 -6.83 -30.37 -12.78
CA HIS A 358 -6.85 -28.96 -12.41
C HIS A 358 -6.09 -28.11 -13.44
N THR A 359 -4.88 -28.50 -13.83
CA THR A 359 -4.07 -27.79 -14.84
C THR A 359 -4.82 -27.56 -16.16
N TYR A 360 -5.31 -28.63 -16.77
CA TYR A 360 -5.95 -28.53 -18.09
C TYR A 360 -7.40 -28.11 -18.02
N GLY A 361 -8.13 -28.45 -16.95
CA GLY A 361 -9.50 -28.02 -16.71
C GLY A 361 -9.61 -26.51 -16.55
N GLN A 362 -8.75 -25.89 -15.73
CA GLN A 362 -8.71 -24.43 -15.62
C GLN A 362 -8.31 -23.75 -16.94
N ALA A 363 -7.33 -24.31 -17.67
CA ALA A 363 -6.92 -23.77 -18.95
C ALA A 363 -8.06 -23.79 -19.98
N ALA A 364 -8.81 -24.89 -20.04
CA ALA A 364 -10.01 -25.00 -20.88
C ALA A 364 -11.09 -23.98 -20.44
N PHE A 365 -11.33 -23.87 -19.14
CA PHE A 365 -12.29 -22.91 -18.59
C PHE A 365 -11.95 -21.47 -18.99
N PHE A 366 -10.72 -21.01 -18.74
CA PHE A 366 -10.31 -19.64 -19.07
C PHE A 366 -10.34 -19.37 -20.57
N LYS A 367 -9.98 -20.35 -21.42
CA LYS A 367 -10.08 -20.21 -22.87
C LYS A 367 -11.53 -20.07 -23.33
N LEU A 368 -12.43 -20.94 -22.86
CA LEU A 368 -13.84 -20.89 -23.23
C LEU A 368 -14.53 -19.63 -22.68
N ALA A 369 -14.33 -19.31 -21.40
CA ALA A 369 -14.88 -18.10 -20.78
C ALA A 369 -14.30 -16.81 -21.41
N GLY A 370 -13.05 -16.84 -21.87
CA GLY A 370 -12.39 -15.76 -22.58
C GLY A 370 -13.02 -15.42 -23.94
N LEU A 371 -13.84 -16.28 -24.51
CA LEU A 371 -14.65 -15.98 -25.70
C LEU A 371 -15.77 -14.98 -25.38
N ILE A 372 -16.16 -14.85 -24.10
CA ILE A 372 -17.15 -13.88 -23.64
C ILE A 372 -16.42 -12.55 -23.39
N PRO A 373 -16.70 -11.48 -24.18
CA PRO A 373 -15.95 -10.22 -24.09
C PRO A 373 -15.95 -9.60 -22.68
N LYS A 374 -17.09 -9.60 -21.98
CA LYS A 374 -17.20 -9.06 -20.62
C LYS A 374 -16.30 -9.81 -19.61
N PHE A 375 -16.21 -11.14 -19.73
CA PHE A 375 -15.34 -11.94 -18.85
C PHE A 375 -13.87 -11.68 -19.17
N ARG A 376 -13.52 -11.69 -20.45
CA ARG A 376 -12.15 -11.36 -20.90
C ARG A 376 -11.71 -9.98 -20.39
N ASP A 377 -12.53 -8.95 -20.57
CA ASP A 377 -12.23 -7.59 -20.14
C ASP A 377 -12.16 -7.46 -18.61
N TYR A 378 -12.92 -8.29 -17.88
CA TYR A 378 -12.87 -8.36 -16.43
C TYR A 378 -11.52 -8.91 -15.94
N ILE A 379 -11.05 -10.00 -16.54
CA ILE A 379 -9.75 -10.63 -16.20
C ILE A 379 -8.60 -9.76 -16.69
N MET A 380 -8.58 -9.38 -17.98
CA MET A 380 -7.51 -8.58 -18.57
C MET A 380 -7.34 -7.23 -17.88
N GLY A 381 -8.44 -6.57 -17.51
CA GLY A 381 -8.43 -5.29 -16.83
C GLY A 381 -8.11 -5.35 -15.33
N LEU A 382 -7.83 -6.54 -14.78
CA LEU A 382 -7.64 -6.73 -13.32
C LEU A 382 -8.81 -6.17 -12.49
N LYS A 383 -10.04 -6.25 -13.03
CA LYS A 383 -11.24 -5.68 -12.40
C LYS A 383 -11.70 -6.46 -11.16
N PHE A 384 -11.13 -7.64 -10.91
CA PHE A 384 -11.34 -8.43 -9.70
C PHE A 384 -10.47 -7.99 -8.51
N LYS A 385 -9.47 -7.09 -8.73
CA LYS A 385 -8.73 -6.49 -7.61
C LYS A 385 -9.71 -5.70 -6.74
N PRO A 386 -9.73 -5.94 -5.42
CA PRO A 386 -10.55 -5.15 -4.50
C PRO A 386 -10.33 -3.66 -4.72
N VAL A 387 -11.41 -2.94 -4.94
CA VAL A 387 -11.37 -1.47 -5.08
C VAL A 387 -10.96 -0.88 -3.72
N PRO A 388 -10.03 0.10 -3.66
CA PRO A 388 -9.69 0.80 -2.42
C PRO A 388 -10.92 1.56 -1.93
N ARG A 389 -11.62 0.97 -0.96
CA ARG A 389 -12.88 1.49 -0.41
C ARG A 389 -13.00 1.20 1.08
N PHE A 390 -13.30 2.24 1.83
CA PHE A 390 -13.75 2.14 3.23
C PHE A 390 -15.28 2.13 3.28
N ARG A 391 -15.83 1.37 4.20
CA ARG A 391 -17.28 1.26 4.43
C ARG A 391 -17.70 1.91 5.75
N ASP A 392 -16.77 2.10 6.63
CA ASP A 392 -16.90 2.69 7.96
C ASP A 392 -15.63 3.49 8.28
N GLY A 393 -15.71 4.45 9.19
CA GLY A 393 -14.60 5.29 9.59
C GLY A 393 -14.92 6.77 9.49
N PHE A 394 -13.94 7.58 9.13
CA PHE A 394 -14.12 9.03 8.93
C PHE A 394 -14.80 9.29 7.58
N LEU A 395 -16.09 8.99 7.52
CA LEU A 395 -16.93 9.03 6.32
C LEU A 395 -18.36 9.49 6.66
N CYS A 396 -19.02 10.12 5.70
CA CYS A 396 -20.43 10.49 5.75
C CYS A 396 -21.25 9.70 4.71
N PRO A 397 -22.56 9.51 4.91
CA PRO A 397 -23.44 8.94 3.89
C PRO A 397 -23.43 9.78 2.61
N ASP A 398 -23.49 9.12 1.44
CA ASP A 398 -23.64 9.77 0.14
C ASP A 398 -25.10 9.76 -0.30
N GLU A 399 -25.63 10.92 -0.66
CA GLU A 399 -27.02 11.11 -1.07
C GLU A 399 -27.17 11.18 -2.61
N PHE A 400 -26.07 11.23 -3.39
CA PHE A 400 -26.13 11.56 -4.82
C PHE A 400 -25.99 10.38 -5.77
N SER A 401 -25.27 9.33 -5.40
CA SER A 401 -24.90 8.31 -6.39
C SER A 401 -25.18 6.85 -6.00
N GLY A 402 -25.79 6.59 -4.88
CA GLY A 402 -26.21 5.24 -4.46
C GLY A 402 -25.06 4.20 -4.55
N LYS A 403 -25.25 3.15 -5.38
CA LYS A 403 -24.25 2.08 -5.52
C LYS A 403 -22.92 2.53 -6.14
N ASN A 404 -22.92 3.63 -6.89
CA ASN A 404 -21.74 4.16 -7.58
C ASN A 404 -20.98 5.22 -6.76
N THR A 405 -21.31 5.37 -5.48
CA THR A 405 -20.72 6.40 -4.62
C THR A 405 -19.20 6.47 -4.72
N LEU A 406 -18.66 7.70 -4.72
CA LEU A 406 -17.26 7.99 -4.50
C LEU A 406 -16.91 8.05 -3.00
N VAL A 407 -17.90 8.31 -2.13
CA VAL A 407 -17.66 8.35 -0.69
C VAL A 407 -17.14 6.99 -0.19
N GLY A 408 -16.08 7.06 0.55
CA GLY A 408 -15.31 5.90 1.02
C GLY A 408 -14.36 5.30 -0.01
N LYS A 409 -14.37 5.74 -1.28
CA LYS A 409 -13.40 5.30 -2.31
C LYS A 409 -12.23 6.27 -2.43
N MET A 410 -11.12 5.75 -2.90
CA MET A 410 -10.03 6.59 -3.36
C MET A 410 -10.51 7.41 -4.57
N LEU A 411 -10.26 8.72 -4.54
CA LEU A 411 -10.64 9.65 -5.60
C LEU A 411 -9.87 9.33 -6.90
N PRO A 412 -10.50 9.26 -8.07
CA PRO A 412 -9.78 9.20 -9.33
C PRO A 412 -8.84 10.40 -9.51
N GLN A 413 -7.70 10.18 -10.17
CA GLN A 413 -6.72 11.23 -10.45
C GLN A 413 -6.62 11.49 -11.96
N PRO A 414 -7.55 12.25 -12.56
CA PRO A 414 -7.42 12.69 -13.95
C PRO A 414 -6.29 13.71 -14.09
N MET A 415 -5.84 13.89 -15.33
CA MET A 415 -5.04 15.05 -15.72
C MET A 415 -5.97 16.26 -15.86
N VAL A 416 -5.66 17.34 -15.16
CA VAL A 416 -6.44 18.57 -15.11
C VAL A 416 -5.61 19.76 -15.57
N GLN A 417 -6.26 20.87 -15.91
CA GLN A 417 -5.58 22.10 -16.29
C GLN A 417 -5.29 22.94 -15.04
N SER A 418 -4.03 23.29 -14.82
CA SER A 418 -3.62 24.22 -13.78
C SER A 418 -3.90 25.69 -14.20
N ILE A 419 -3.79 26.63 -13.25
CA ILE A 419 -4.03 28.07 -13.49
C ILE A 419 -3.11 28.63 -14.58
N ASP A 420 -1.88 28.14 -14.69
CA ASP A 420 -0.89 28.52 -15.72
C ASP A 420 -1.05 27.75 -17.04
N GLY A 421 -2.13 26.97 -17.20
CA GLY A 421 -2.48 26.26 -18.44
C GLY A 421 -1.77 24.91 -18.64
N ARG A 422 -0.91 24.46 -17.71
CA ARG A 422 -0.26 23.14 -17.79
C ARG A 422 -1.23 22.02 -17.44
N ARG A 423 -1.01 20.83 -18.05
CA ARG A 423 -1.71 19.60 -17.67
C ARG A 423 -0.96 18.93 -16.54
N ILE A 424 -1.59 18.84 -15.37
CA ILE A 424 -1.04 18.25 -14.16
C ILE A 424 -2.00 17.21 -13.57
N GLY A 425 -1.50 16.34 -12.69
CA GLY A 425 -2.36 15.43 -11.94
C GLY A 425 -3.23 16.17 -10.93
N LEU A 426 -4.47 15.74 -10.73
CA LEU A 426 -5.40 16.38 -9.79
C LEU A 426 -4.79 16.55 -8.38
N ASP A 427 -3.97 15.62 -7.93
CA ASP A 427 -3.33 15.66 -6.60
C ASP A 427 -2.40 16.85 -6.40
N GLU A 428 -1.84 17.42 -7.47
CA GLU A 428 -1.01 18.63 -7.38
C GLU A 428 -1.83 19.85 -6.96
N LEU A 429 -3.13 19.90 -7.32
CA LEU A 429 -4.06 20.92 -6.86
C LEU A 429 -4.58 20.65 -5.44
N LEU A 430 -4.80 19.37 -5.10
CA LEU A 430 -5.35 18.99 -3.79
C LEU A 430 -4.38 19.27 -2.64
N GLY A 431 -3.05 19.27 -2.91
CA GLY A 431 -2.04 19.41 -1.85
C GLY A 431 -2.01 18.19 -0.90
N PRO A 432 -1.21 18.18 0.18
CA PRO A 432 -1.04 17.01 1.06
C PRO A 432 -2.13 16.86 2.13
N GLY A 433 -2.94 17.89 2.37
CA GLY A 433 -3.95 17.95 3.44
C GLY A 433 -5.35 17.50 2.99
N PHE A 434 -6.36 17.97 3.72
CA PHE A 434 -7.75 17.91 3.27
C PHE A 434 -7.97 18.84 2.08
N ALA A 435 -8.98 18.54 1.26
CA ALA A 435 -9.39 19.42 0.18
C ALA A 435 -10.92 19.45 0.03
N LEU A 436 -11.46 20.61 -0.32
CA LEU A 436 -12.82 20.80 -0.81
C LEU A 436 -12.75 20.89 -2.33
N LEU A 437 -13.31 19.91 -3.01
CA LEU A 437 -13.31 19.79 -4.46
C LEU A 437 -14.70 20.09 -5.02
N LEU A 438 -14.90 21.28 -5.58
CA LEU A 438 -16.12 21.66 -6.30
C LEU A 438 -16.04 21.08 -7.72
N VAL A 439 -17.01 20.24 -8.07
CA VAL A 439 -17.00 19.47 -9.33
C VAL A 439 -17.89 20.13 -10.37
N ALA A 440 -17.31 20.59 -11.48
CA ALA A 440 -18.02 21.12 -12.66
C ALA A 440 -19.19 22.08 -12.30
N PRO A 441 -18.95 23.20 -11.60
CA PRO A 441 -20.01 24.14 -11.23
C PRO A 441 -20.66 24.76 -12.47
N GLU A 442 -21.90 25.15 -12.32
CA GLU A 442 -22.64 25.87 -13.40
C GLU A 442 -22.19 27.33 -13.51
N THR A 443 -21.77 27.91 -12.39
CA THR A 443 -21.26 29.29 -12.29
C THR A 443 -19.77 29.31 -12.02
N LYS A 444 -19.12 30.46 -12.26
CA LYS A 444 -17.67 30.61 -11.98
C LYS A 444 -17.38 31.06 -10.54
N ASP A 445 -18.36 31.08 -9.66
CA ASP A 445 -18.28 31.74 -8.35
C ASP A 445 -17.41 30.95 -7.31
N GLY A 446 -16.91 29.79 -7.67
CA GLY A 446 -16.06 28.98 -6.77
C GLY A 446 -16.83 28.37 -5.59
N ILE A 447 -16.12 28.01 -4.52
CA ILE A 447 -16.71 27.44 -3.32
C ILE A 447 -17.32 28.56 -2.47
N PRO A 448 -18.60 28.46 -2.05
CA PRO A 448 -19.22 29.50 -1.22
C PRO A 448 -18.47 29.74 0.08
N LYS A 449 -18.35 31.00 0.50
CA LYS A 449 -17.65 31.38 1.74
C LYS A 449 -18.22 30.71 2.97
N SER A 450 -19.55 30.53 3.05
CA SER A 450 -20.19 29.80 4.14
C SER A 450 -19.73 28.36 4.28
N VAL A 451 -19.41 27.69 3.17
CA VAL A 451 -18.82 26.34 3.18
C VAL A 451 -17.39 26.40 3.68
N LEU A 452 -16.59 27.35 3.20
CA LEU A 452 -15.20 27.52 3.65
C LEU A 452 -15.13 27.78 5.16
N ASP A 453 -15.98 28.67 5.67
CA ASP A 453 -16.05 28.99 7.10
C ASP A 453 -16.43 27.74 7.92
N ASN A 454 -17.38 26.94 7.47
CA ASN A 454 -17.84 25.72 8.13
C ASN A 454 -16.78 24.62 8.20
N PHE A 455 -15.90 24.50 7.19
CA PHE A 455 -14.85 23.47 7.11
C PHE A 455 -13.46 24.02 7.40
N SER A 456 -13.32 25.29 7.81
CA SER A 456 -12.03 25.95 8.06
C SER A 456 -11.13 25.20 9.07
N TRP A 457 -11.72 24.51 10.05
CA TRP A 457 -11.00 23.73 11.05
C TRP A 457 -10.21 22.55 10.48
N LEU A 458 -10.56 22.06 9.27
CA LEU A 458 -9.79 21.06 8.53
C LEU A 458 -8.64 21.68 7.75
N GLU A 459 -8.59 23.00 7.60
CA GLU A 459 -7.64 23.74 6.76
C GLU A 459 -7.56 23.17 5.33
N PRO A 460 -8.70 23.03 4.63
CA PRO A 460 -8.73 22.35 3.35
C PRO A 460 -8.16 23.23 2.23
N SER A 461 -7.48 22.61 1.26
CA SER A 461 -7.24 23.23 -0.03
C SER A 461 -8.57 23.41 -0.78
N GLU A 462 -8.70 24.53 -1.49
CA GLU A 462 -9.87 24.85 -2.32
C GLU A 462 -9.56 24.53 -3.77
N VAL A 463 -10.32 23.60 -4.35
CA VAL A 463 -10.12 23.16 -5.74
C VAL A 463 -11.45 23.17 -6.48
N THR A 464 -11.44 23.75 -7.68
CA THR A 464 -12.58 23.70 -8.59
C THR A 464 -12.18 22.98 -9.88
N LEU A 465 -12.90 21.90 -10.21
CA LEU A 465 -12.75 21.22 -11.50
C LEU A 465 -13.68 21.83 -12.53
N SER A 466 -13.13 22.22 -13.68
CA SER A 466 -13.94 22.57 -14.84
C SER A 466 -14.78 21.37 -15.34
N ARG A 467 -15.80 21.64 -16.16
CA ARG A 467 -16.61 20.56 -16.74
C ARG A 467 -15.80 19.64 -17.65
N ASP A 468 -14.80 20.18 -18.35
CA ASP A 468 -13.91 19.42 -19.23
C ASP A 468 -12.97 18.50 -18.42
N ASP A 469 -12.41 19.00 -17.32
CA ASP A 469 -11.56 18.23 -16.42
C ASP A 469 -12.37 17.19 -15.60
N ALA A 470 -13.64 17.50 -15.29
CA ALA A 470 -14.58 16.59 -14.62
C ALA A 470 -15.23 15.55 -15.58
N GLY A 471 -14.69 15.38 -16.79
CA GLY A 471 -15.21 14.43 -17.79
C GLY A 471 -15.13 12.96 -17.39
N HIS A 472 -14.34 12.61 -16.38
CA HIS A 472 -14.28 11.24 -15.84
C HIS A 472 -15.65 10.79 -15.33
N LEU A 473 -16.10 9.60 -15.75
CA LEU A 473 -17.46 9.09 -15.47
C LEU A 473 -17.83 9.09 -13.98
N ALA A 474 -16.85 8.89 -13.09
CA ALA A 474 -17.07 8.87 -11.66
C ALA A 474 -17.51 10.23 -11.07
N PHE A 475 -17.17 11.35 -11.73
CA PHE A 475 -17.54 12.68 -11.27
C PHE A 475 -18.93 13.14 -11.71
N ARG A 476 -19.52 12.51 -12.73
CA ARG A 476 -20.83 12.95 -13.28
C ARG A 476 -21.95 13.07 -12.25
N PRO A 477 -22.11 12.14 -11.28
CA PRO A 477 -23.14 12.26 -10.24
C PRO A 477 -22.95 13.47 -9.31
N TYR A 478 -21.73 14.04 -9.30
CA TYR A 478 -21.32 15.11 -8.38
C TYR A 478 -21.17 16.48 -9.05
N TRP A 479 -21.62 16.65 -10.30
CA TRP A 479 -21.58 17.95 -10.94
C TRP A 479 -22.38 18.98 -10.14
N GLY A 480 -21.79 20.13 -9.86
CA GLY A 480 -22.32 21.16 -8.98
C GLY A 480 -22.25 20.83 -7.48
N LYS A 481 -21.58 19.72 -7.09
CA LYS A 481 -21.43 19.29 -5.69
C LYS A 481 -20.00 19.46 -5.22
N ILE A 482 -19.82 19.47 -3.91
CA ILE A 482 -18.52 19.49 -3.26
C ILE A 482 -18.20 18.10 -2.72
N LEU A 483 -16.97 17.64 -2.99
CA LEU A 483 -16.38 16.46 -2.37
C LEU A 483 -15.38 16.90 -1.31
N LEU A 484 -15.52 16.40 -0.08
CA LEU A 484 -14.48 16.52 0.95
C LEU A 484 -13.49 15.37 0.75
N VAL A 485 -12.27 15.70 0.36
CA VAL A 485 -11.19 14.75 0.10
C VAL A 485 -10.24 14.73 1.30
N ARG A 486 -9.93 13.53 1.80
CA ARG A 486 -9.01 13.29 2.91
C ARG A 486 -7.54 13.35 2.45
N PRO A 487 -6.58 13.55 3.37
CA PRO A 487 -5.14 13.53 3.04
C PRO A 487 -4.66 12.22 2.38
N ASP A 488 -5.28 11.08 2.70
CA ASP A 488 -5.01 9.78 2.09
C ASP A 488 -5.79 9.53 0.77
N ARG A 489 -6.34 10.60 0.17
CA ARG A 489 -7.05 10.62 -1.13
C ARG A 489 -8.39 9.88 -1.16
N TYR A 490 -8.96 9.52 -0.03
CA TYR A 490 -10.32 9.00 0.02
C TYR A 490 -11.34 10.11 0.16
N VAL A 491 -12.49 9.95 -0.46
CA VAL A 491 -13.61 10.90 -0.33
C VAL A 491 -14.33 10.64 0.98
N ALA A 492 -14.33 11.62 1.89
CA ALA A 492 -15.00 11.53 3.18
C ALA A 492 -16.49 11.85 3.09
N ALA A 493 -16.85 12.83 2.27
CA ALA A 493 -18.23 13.31 2.14
C ALA A 493 -18.49 13.87 0.74
N ALA A 494 -19.76 13.90 0.35
CA ALA A 494 -20.26 14.62 -0.82
C ALA A 494 -21.49 15.42 -0.39
N PHE A 495 -21.59 16.70 -0.79
CA PHE A 495 -22.71 17.57 -0.40
C PHE A 495 -22.98 18.68 -1.43
N ASP A 496 -24.20 19.19 -1.36
CA ASP A 496 -24.62 20.36 -2.14
C ASP A 496 -24.12 21.64 -1.43
N PRO A 497 -23.38 22.52 -2.12
CA PRO A 497 -22.92 23.79 -1.53
C PRO A 497 -24.06 24.71 -1.08
N ASN A 498 -25.27 24.54 -1.63
CA ASN A 498 -26.44 25.36 -1.31
C ASN A 498 -27.41 24.72 -0.30
N ALA A 499 -27.20 23.44 0.09
CA ALA A 499 -28.05 22.71 1.02
C ALA A 499 -27.51 22.80 2.47
N ILE A 500 -27.97 23.77 3.23
CA ILE A 500 -27.52 24.03 4.62
C ILE A 500 -27.71 22.78 5.50
N ASP A 501 -28.84 22.08 5.39
CA ASP A 501 -29.14 20.89 6.20
C ASP A 501 -28.17 19.73 5.89
N SER A 502 -27.75 19.56 4.64
CA SER A 502 -26.76 18.55 4.24
C SER A 502 -25.40 18.86 4.84
N GLN A 503 -24.96 20.12 4.79
CA GLN A 503 -23.71 20.57 5.42
C GLN A 503 -23.74 20.37 6.94
N ALA A 504 -24.84 20.75 7.59
CA ALA A 504 -25.00 20.60 9.06
C ALA A 504 -24.91 19.13 9.50
N ARG A 505 -25.53 18.21 8.74
CA ARG A 505 -25.41 16.75 9.02
C ARG A 505 -23.99 16.24 8.88
N ILE A 506 -23.29 16.63 7.81
CA ILE A 506 -21.89 16.24 7.58
C ILE A 506 -21.00 16.76 8.70
N LEU A 507 -21.14 18.03 9.05
CA LEU A 507 -20.41 18.63 10.17
C LEU A 507 -20.69 17.91 11.49
N ALA A 508 -21.94 17.56 11.77
CA ALA A 508 -22.32 16.81 12.97
C ALA A 508 -21.64 15.42 13.04
N ILE A 509 -21.51 14.72 11.90
CA ILE A 509 -20.83 13.43 11.84
C ILE A 509 -19.31 13.60 12.00
N LEU A 510 -18.70 14.51 11.25
CA LEU A 510 -17.25 14.69 11.28
C LEU A 510 -16.77 15.30 12.61
N SER A 511 -17.53 16.23 13.19
CA SER A 511 -17.22 16.81 14.48
C SER A 511 -17.33 15.84 15.64
N SER A 512 -17.95 14.65 15.45
CA SER A 512 -17.91 13.59 16.47
C SER A 512 -16.49 13.09 16.74
N TYR A 513 -15.57 13.32 15.81
CA TYR A 513 -14.13 13.04 15.94
C TYR A 513 -13.31 14.28 16.32
N SER A 514 -13.91 15.46 16.49
CA SER A 514 -13.24 16.73 16.76
C SER A 514 -13.46 17.19 18.21
N PHE A 515 -12.53 18.01 18.70
CA PHE A 515 -12.70 18.72 19.97
C PHE A 515 -13.71 19.88 19.92
N LEU A 516 -14.22 20.25 18.74
CA LEU A 516 -15.16 21.37 18.56
C LEU A 516 -16.55 21.17 19.20
N ARG A 517 -16.78 20.05 19.90
CA ARG A 517 -18.05 19.74 20.61
C ARG A 517 -18.07 20.12 22.09
N ASN A 518 -17.01 20.70 22.64
CA ASN A 518 -16.98 21.10 24.05
C ASN A 518 -17.16 22.61 24.20
#